data_9e95441d0827cde49db8b812e8342cf3
#
_entry.id   9e95441d0827cde49db8b812e8342cf3
#
_cell.length_a   1.000
_cell.length_b   1.000
_cell.length_c   1.000
_cell.angle_alpha   90.00
_cell.angle_beta   90.00
_cell.angle_gamma   90.00
#
_symmetry.space_group_name_H-M   'P 1'
#
loop_
_entity.id
_entity.type
_entity.pdbx_description
1 polymer ?
#
loop_
_entity_poly.entity_id
_entity_poly.type
_entity_poly.pdbx_seq_one_letter_code
_entity_poly.pdbx_strand_id
1 'polypeptide(L)'
;MDTITPWDEIVEMIEPYYYHNVRGRKARGIETMFRMYLLQTWYDLSDEALEDAIYDSYAMRKFMGLDFLEESVPDATTLCKFRKIIVENGLAQQYFAAVNRFMEEHGHIMRGGTIVDATIIDAPKSTKNADESRDPEMHQTKKGNQWYFGAKFHVGVDAGSGLVHTVRTTAANVHDSQVAHELLREDDEVVYGDAAYCSLENHKEIRSRENFSTMTFRVNKQKPYRKHKWEEGEGTRWLRHMEYQKSRVRCKVEYAFHIIKDVFKFRKTRYRGVKKLDAKANMLFASVNLYLIQRGAYLAEKSNPSRRVPA
;
A
#
# COMPACT_ATOMS: atom_id res chain seq x y z
N MET A 1 -1.93 -15.61 5.67
CA MET A 1 -2.87 -14.63 5.07
C MET A 1 -4.32 -15.02 5.35
N ASP A 2 -4.73 -16.27 5.09
CA ASP A 2 -6.11 -16.73 5.29
C ASP A 2 -6.60 -16.57 6.73
N THR A 3 -5.80 -16.97 7.71
CA THR A 3 -6.12 -16.95 9.15
C THR A 3 -6.11 -15.55 9.80
N ILE A 4 -5.56 -14.54 9.14
CA ILE A 4 -5.43 -13.19 9.69
C ILE A 4 -6.27 -12.17 8.90
N THR A 5 -6.99 -12.62 7.88
CA THR A 5 -7.89 -11.77 7.10
C THR A 5 -9.27 -11.78 7.78
N PRO A 6 -9.86 -10.61 8.08
CA PRO A 6 -11.17 -10.53 8.72
C PRO A 6 -12.31 -10.78 7.72
N TRP A 7 -12.54 -12.06 7.35
CA TRP A 7 -13.45 -12.45 6.28
C TRP A 7 -14.90 -12.00 6.52
N ASP A 8 -15.41 -12.19 7.72
CA ASP A 8 -16.80 -11.84 8.05
C ASP A 8 -17.04 -10.33 7.86
N GLU A 9 -16.14 -9.47 8.34
CA GLU A 9 -16.23 -8.02 8.17
C GLU A 9 -16.17 -7.61 6.69
N ILE A 10 -15.35 -8.30 5.89
CA ILE A 10 -15.25 -8.04 4.44
C ILE A 10 -16.55 -8.40 3.73
N VAL A 11 -17.16 -9.53 4.07
CA VAL A 11 -18.42 -9.98 3.47
C VAL A 11 -19.53 -8.99 3.83
N GLU A 12 -19.69 -8.63 5.10
CA GLU A 12 -20.66 -7.64 5.56
C GLU A 12 -20.51 -6.28 4.88
N MET A 13 -19.29 -5.83 4.67
CA MET A 13 -18.97 -4.56 4.00
C MET A 13 -19.39 -4.56 2.53
N ILE A 14 -19.26 -5.69 1.83
CA ILE A 14 -19.53 -5.79 0.38
C ILE A 14 -21.00 -6.13 0.10
N GLU A 15 -21.65 -6.86 0.98
CA GLU A 15 -23.00 -7.41 0.79
C GLU A 15 -24.03 -6.37 0.32
N PRO A 16 -24.11 -5.14 0.86
CA PRO A 16 -25.10 -4.14 0.44
C PRO A 16 -24.99 -3.71 -1.03
N TYR A 17 -23.83 -3.90 -1.64
CA TYR A 17 -23.52 -3.49 -3.01
C TYR A 17 -23.44 -4.66 -3.98
N TYR A 18 -23.51 -5.89 -3.47
CA TYR A 18 -23.36 -7.09 -4.28
C TYR A 18 -24.70 -7.55 -4.86
N TYR A 19 -24.67 -8.04 -6.11
CA TYR A 19 -25.90 -8.43 -6.83
C TYR A 19 -26.51 -9.70 -6.25
N HIS A 20 -27.76 -9.59 -5.76
CA HIS A 20 -28.60 -10.73 -5.46
C HIS A 20 -29.50 -11.01 -6.67
N ASN A 21 -29.04 -11.88 -7.57
CA ASN A 21 -29.86 -12.29 -8.71
C ASN A 21 -31.03 -13.16 -8.24
N VAL A 22 -32.27 -12.63 -8.34
CA VAL A 22 -33.49 -13.39 -8.05
C VAL A 22 -33.84 -14.35 -9.19
N ARG A 23 -33.37 -14.06 -10.41
CA ARG A 23 -33.58 -14.90 -11.61
C ARG A 23 -32.30 -15.12 -12.37
N GLY A 24 -32.11 -16.33 -12.88
CA GLY A 24 -30.90 -16.73 -13.64
C GLY A 24 -29.83 -17.42 -12.81
N ARG A 25 -28.57 -17.41 -13.30
CA ARG A 25 -27.43 -18.03 -12.60
C ARG A 25 -27.16 -17.29 -11.29
N LYS A 26 -27.06 -18.03 -10.19
CA LYS A 26 -26.70 -17.45 -8.88
C LYS A 26 -25.37 -16.70 -8.96
N ALA A 27 -25.31 -15.55 -8.30
CA ALA A 27 -24.05 -14.83 -8.13
C ALA A 27 -23.04 -15.71 -7.36
N ARG A 28 -21.75 -15.54 -7.65
CA ARG A 28 -20.68 -16.19 -6.90
C ARG A 28 -20.62 -15.64 -5.48
N GLY A 29 -20.18 -16.43 -4.52
CA GLY A 29 -20.01 -15.96 -3.14
C GLY A 29 -19.08 -14.74 -3.05
N ILE A 30 -19.42 -13.80 -2.19
CA ILE A 30 -18.63 -12.56 -2.00
C ILE A 30 -17.20 -12.91 -1.57
N GLU A 31 -17.04 -13.81 -0.62
CA GLU A 31 -15.73 -14.25 -0.13
C GLU A 31 -14.90 -14.88 -1.25
N THR A 32 -15.49 -15.76 -2.07
CA THR A 32 -14.81 -16.36 -3.23
C THR A 32 -14.32 -15.31 -4.20
N MET A 33 -15.15 -14.31 -4.51
CA MET A 33 -14.78 -13.21 -5.40
C MET A 33 -13.68 -12.31 -4.81
N PHE A 34 -13.74 -12.05 -3.50
CA PHE A 34 -12.72 -11.28 -2.82
C PHE A 34 -11.38 -12.04 -2.73
N ARG A 35 -11.41 -13.35 -2.47
CA ARG A 35 -10.23 -14.24 -2.52
C ARG A 35 -9.59 -14.21 -3.90
N MET A 36 -10.38 -14.29 -4.96
CA MET A 36 -9.89 -14.15 -6.35
C MET A 36 -9.22 -12.79 -6.59
N TYR A 37 -9.82 -11.69 -6.09
CA TYR A 37 -9.26 -10.34 -6.22
C TYR A 37 -7.97 -10.17 -5.40
N LEU A 38 -7.85 -10.81 -4.23
CA LEU A 38 -6.59 -10.85 -3.46
C LEU A 38 -5.49 -11.60 -4.23
N LEU A 39 -5.79 -12.76 -4.82
CA LEU A 39 -4.81 -13.47 -5.67
C LEU A 39 -4.34 -12.58 -6.82
N GLN A 40 -5.25 -11.89 -7.50
CA GLN A 40 -4.86 -10.92 -8.54
C GLN A 40 -3.96 -9.80 -7.99
N THR A 41 -4.22 -9.37 -6.76
CA THR A 41 -3.43 -8.30 -6.13
C THR A 41 -2.02 -8.77 -5.76
N TRP A 42 -1.87 -10.00 -5.29
CA TRP A 42 -0.58 -10.54 -4.85
C TRP A 42 0.33 -11.00 -5.99
N TYR A 43 -0.25 -11.45 -7.12
CA TYR A 43 0.52 -12.01 -8.24
C TYR A 43 0.56 -11.08 -9.46
N ASP A 44 -0.15 -9.96 -9.45
CA ASP A 44 -0.27 -8.98 -10.55
C ASP A 44 -0.63 -9.63 -11.91
N LEU A 45 -1.55 -10.59 -11.91
CA LEU A 45 -2.01 -11.30 -13.10
C LEU A 45 -3.10 -10.50 -13.84
N SER A 46 -3.20 -10.71 -15.18
CA SER A 46 -4.37 -10.28 -15.94
C SER A 46 -5.61 -11.07 -15.52
N ASP A 47 -6.80 -10.65 -15.95
CA ASP A 47 -8.03 -11.33 -15.55
C ASP A 47 -8.08 -12.76 -16.08
N GLU A 48 -7.70 -12.97 -17.35
CA GLU A 48 -7.62 -14.29 -18.00
C GLU A 48 -6.49 -15.15 -17.40
N ALA A 49 -5.29 -14.57 -17.24
CA ALA A 49 -4.15 -15.30 -16.69
C ALA A 49 -4.38 -15.74 -15.22
N LEU A 50 -5.20 -14.99 -14.47
CA LEU A 50 -5.57 -15.41 -13.12
C LEU A 50 -6.49 -16.62 -13.14
N GLU A 51 -7.49 -16.63 -14.02
CA GLU A 51 -8.41 -17.76 -14.17
C GLU A 51 -7.61 -19.03 -14.49
N ASP A 52 -6.71 -18.98 -15.49
CA ASP A 52 -5.84 -20.09 -15.86
C ASP A 52 -4.94 -20.53 -14.69
N ALA A 53 -4.30 -19.56 -13.98
CA ALA A 53 -3.42 -19.85 -12.87
C ALA A 53 -4.13 -20.53 -11.69
N ILE A 54 -5.41 -20.21 -11.44
CA ILE A 54 -6.20 -20.89 -10.40
C ILE A 54 -6.49 -22.33 -10.81
N TYR A 55 -6.75 -22.60 -12.10
CA TYR A 55 -6.92 -23.97 -12.58
C TYR A 55 -5.62 -24.79 -12.48
N ASP A 56 -4.46 -24.21 -12.67
CA ASP A 56 -3.18 -24.91 -12.66
C ASP A 56 -2.58 -25.07 -11.26
N SER A 57 -2.87 -24.15 -10.33
CA SER A 57 -2.24 -24.12 -9.01
C SER A 57 -3.11 -24.72 -7.92
N TYR A 58 -2.68 -25.84 -7.34
CA TYR A 58 -3.34 -26.44 -6.16
C TYR A 58 -3.42 -25.46 -4.97
N ALA A 59 -2.38 -24.67 -4.74
CA ALA A 59 -2.36 -23.69 -3.64
C ALA A 59 -3.39 -22.56 -3.83
N MET A 60 -3.54 -22.06 -5.07
CA MET A 60 -4.56 -21.06 -5.39
C MET A 60 -5.96 -21.64 -5.28
N ARG A 61 -6.17 -22.86 -5.77
CA ARG A 61 -7.44 -23.60 -5.61
C ARG A 61 -7.84 -23.73 -4.15
N LYS A 62 -6.91 -24.19 -3.32
CA LYS A 62 -7.14 -24.34 -1.87
C LYS A 62 -7.47 -22.99 -1.22
N PHE A 63 -6.78 -21.93 -1.59
CA PHE A 63 -7.06 -20.59 -1.07
C PHE A 63 -8.44 -20.07 -1.51
N MET A 64 -8.88 -20.39 -2.73
CA MET A 64 -10.22 -20.02 -3.23
C MET A 64 -11.36 -20.71 -2.46
N GLY A 65 -11.11 -21.82 -1.80
CA GLY A 65 -12.14 -22.58 -1.09
C GLY A 65 -13.20 -23.22 -2.00
N LEU A 66 -12.89 -23.39 -3.30
CA LEU A 66 -13.81 -23.97 -4.28
C LEU A 66 -13.69 -25.50 -4.31
N ASP A 67 -14.84 -26.17 -4.35
CA ASP A 67 -14.89 -27.58 -4.73
C ASP A 67 -14.89 -27.71 -6.26
N PHE A 68 -13.73 -28.07 -6.81
CA PHE A 68 -13.55 -28.19 -8.27
C PHE A 68 -14.30 -29.35 -8.92
N LEU A 69 -14.90 -30.23 -8.14
CA LEU A 69 -15.80 -31.25 -8.65
C LEU A 69 -17.19 -30.68 -8.96
N GLU A 70 -17.59 -29.65 -8.21
CA GLU A 70 -18.92 -29.06 -8.29
C GLU A 70 -18.90 -27.62 -8.84
N GLU A 71 -17.78 -26.88 -8.69
CA GLU A 71 -17.71 -25.46 -8.97
C GLU A 71 -16.59 -25.11 -9.96
N SER A 72 -16.91 -24.28 -10.96
CA SER A 72 -15.92 -23.68 -11.86
C SER A 72 -15.32 -22.42 -11.26
N VAL A 73 -14.10 -22.08 -11.65
CA VAL A 73 -13.49 -20.77 -11.34
C VAL A 73 -14.37 -19.64 -11.90
N PRO A 74 -14.56 -18.52 -11.18
CA PRO A 74 -15.20 -17.33 -11.74
C PRO A 74 -14.41 -16.81 -12.94
N ASP A 75 -15.11 -16.44 -14.01
CA ASP A 75 -14.49 -15.94 -15.24
C ASP A 75 -13.94 -14.50 -15.10
N ALA A 76 -13.08 -14.10 -16.02
CA ALA A 76 -12.46 -12.78 -16.12
C ALA A 76 -13.49 -11.63 -16.10
N THR A 77 -14.64 -11.83 -16.76
CA THR A 77 -15.74 -10.84 -16.82
C THR A 77 -16.39 -10.65 -15.45
N THR A 78 -16.60 -11.73 -14.72
CA THR A 78 -17.17 -11.72 -13.37
C THR A 78 -16.23 -10.99 -12.41
N LEU A 79 -14.92 -11.24 -12.49
CA LEU A 79 -13.92 -10.51 -11.70
C LEU A 79 -13.89 -9.01 -12.04
N CYS A 80 -13.99 -8.66 -13.32
CA CYS A 80 -14.04 -7.26 -13.75
C CYS A 80 -15.27 -6.52 -13.17
N LYS A 81 -16.45 -7.16 -13.16
CA LYS A 81 -17.67 -6.61 -12.55
C LYS A 81 -17.51 -6.46 -11.04
N PHE A 82 -16.92 -7.44 -10.36
CA PHE A 82 -16.66 -7.38 -8.93
C PHE A 82 -15.71 -6.21 -8.57
N ARG A 83 -14.60 -6.05 -9.30
CA ARG A 83 -13.70 -4.90 -9.11
C ARG A 83 -14.40 -3.56 -9.31
N LYS A 84 -15.33 -3.47 -10.26
CA LYS A 84 -16.12 -2.26 -10.46
C LYS A 84 -16.91 -1.90 -9.20
N ILE A 85 -17.57 -2.87 -8.57
CA ILE A 85 -18.27 -2.67 -7.29
C ILE A 85 -17.32 -2.14 -6.21
N ILE A 86 -16.15 -2.77 -6.05
CA ILE A 86 -15.15 -2.36 -5.06
C ILE A 86 -14.69 -0.91 -5.28
N VAL A 87 -14.42 -0.53 -6.54
CA VAL A 87 -13.92 0.82 -6.88
C VAL A 87 -15.02 1.90 -6.75
N GLU A 88 -16.22 1.61 -7.23
CA GLU A 88 -17.31 2.60 -7.27
C GLU A 88 -17.81 2.97 -5.87
N ASN A 89 -17.80 2.00 -4.94
CA ASN A 89 -18.30 2.16 -3.58
C ASN A 89 -17.20 2.41 -2.52
N GLY A 90 -15.95 2.61 -2.93
CA GLY A 90 -14.85 2.90 -1.99
C GLY A 90 -14.52 1.75 -1.03
N LEU A 91 -14.84 0.50 -1.40
CA LEU A 91 -14.68 -0.66 -0.54
C LEU A 91 -13.20 -1.05 -0.32
N ALA A 92 -12.32 -0.66 -1.24
CA ALA A 92 -10.89 -0.88 -1.07
C ALA A 92 -10.31 -0.05 0.09
N GLN A 93 -10.76 1.20 0.22
CA GLN A 93 -10.37 2.07 1.35
C GLN A 93 -10.94 1.56 2.67
N GLN A 94 -12.19 1.08 2.67
CA GLN A 94 -12.81 0.47 3.85
C GLN A 94 -12.09 -0.81 4.27
N TYR A 95 -11.70 -1.67 3.31
CA TYR A 95 -10.88 -2.85 3.57
C TYR A 95 -9.53 -2.49 4.18
N PHE A 96 -8.84 -1.48 3.65
CA PHE A 96 -7.57 -1.02 4.21
C PHE A 96 -7.75 -0.51 5.65
N ALA A 97 -8.84 0.24 5.91
CA ALA A 97 -9.16 0.71 7.25
C ALA A 97 -9.49 -0.44 8.21
N ALA A 98 -10.23 -1.48 7.77
CA ALA A 98 -10.54 -2.66 8.55
C ALA A 98 -9.26 -3.44 8.94
N VAL A 99 -8.36 -3.65 7.97
CA VAL A 99 -7.05 -4.27 8.25
C VAL A 99 -6.25 -3.45 9.26
N ASN A 100 -6.20 -2.12 9.12
CA ASN A 100 -5.47 -1.27 10.08
C ASN A 100 -6.09 -1.32 11.47
N ARG A 101 -7.42 -1.27 11.60
CA ARG A 101 -8.13 -1.43 12.87
C ARG A 101 -7.78 -2.76 13.54
N PHE A 102 -7.83 -3.86 12.79
CA PHE A 102 -7.40 -5.18 13.27
C PHE A 102 -5.96 -5.15 13.80
N MET A 103 -5.04 -4.45 13.10
CA MET A 103 -3.64 -4.32 13.52
C MET A 103 -3.49 -3.51 14.82
N GLU A 104 -4.28 -2.47 14.99
CA GLU A 104 -4.28 -1.64 16.21
C GLU A 104 -4.81 -2.42 17.40
N GLU A 105 -5.94 -3.10 17.26
CA GLU A 105 -6.56 -3.93 18.30
C GLU A 105 -5.65 -5.05 18.79
N HIS A 106 -4.81 -5.60 17.90
CA HIS A 106 -3.84 -6.64 18.24
C HIS A 106 -2.46 -6.10 18.62
N GLY A 107 -2.32 -4.77 18.79
CA GLY A 107 -1.07 -4.14 19.24
C GLY A 107 0.08 -4.19 18.23
N HIS A 108 -0.21 -4.40 16.95
CA HIS A 108 0.82 -4.42 15.91
C HIS A 108 1.27 -3.03 15.46
N ILE A 109 0.42 -2.01 15.57
CA ILE A 109 0.77 -0.60 15.32
C ILE A 109 1.27 0.01 16.63
N MET A 110 2.52 0.47 16.62
CA MET A 110 3.22 0.91 17.84
C MET A 110 3.10 2.42 18.10
N ARG A 111 2.49 3.18 17.19
CA ARG A 111 2.32 4.65 17.29
C ARG A 111 3.63 5.40 17.60
N GLY A 112 4.75 4.94 17.02
CA GLY A 112 6.08 5.53 17.21
C GLY A 112 6.35 6.79 16.37
N GLY A 113 5.31 7.45 15.88
CA GLY A 113 5.35 8.53 14.91
C GLY A 113 5.20 8.05 13.47
N THR A 114 5.14 8.97 12.51
CA THR A 114 4.90 8.66 11.09
C THR A 114 6.13 8.92 10.22
N ILE A 115 6.45 7.95 9.36
CA ILE A 115 7.39 8.11 8.25
C ILE A 115 6.56 8.43 7.01
N VAL A 116 6.84 9.57 6.36
CA VAL A 116 6.22 9.95 5.08
C VAL A 116 7.18 9.72 3.93
N ASP A 117 6.71 9.07 2.88
CA ASP A 117 7.48 8.87 1.64
C ASP A 117 6.54 8.59 0.46
N ALA A 118 7.08 8.64 -0.75
CA ALA A 118 6.33 8.38 -1.97
C ALA A 118 7.07 7.49 -2.96
N THR A 119 6.32 6.69 -3.69
CA THR A 119 6.89 5.86 -4.75
C THR A 119 6.15 6.06 -6.07
N ILE A 120 6.91 6.10 -7.19
CA ILE A 120 6.34 6.24 -8.52
C ILE A 120 5.90 4.86 -9.02
N ILE A 121 4.70 4.84 -9.62
CA ILE A 121 4.13 3.71 -10.34
C ILE A 121 3.99 4.13 -11.81
N ASP A 122 4.65 3.39 -12.70
CA ASP A 122 4.58 3.66 -14.13
C ASP A 122 3.18 3.38 -14.69
N ALA A 123 2.78 4.17 -15.69
CA ALA A 123 1.58 3.95 -16.50
C ALA A 123 1.93 3.66 -17.95
N PRO A 124 1.02 3.08 -18.75
CA PRO A 124 1.23 2.88 -20.17
C PRO A 124 1.51 4.20 -20.89
N LYS A 125 2.63 4.25 -21.60
CA LYS A 125 3.07 5.45 -22.36
C LYS A 125 2.56 5.47 -23.80
N SER A 126 1.98 4.35 -24.27
CA SER A 126 1.49 4.21 -25.63
C SER A 126 0.27 5.08 -25.88
N THR A 127 0.21 5.67 -27.09
CA THR A 127 -0.95 6.37 -27.63
C THR A 127 -1.67 5.54 -28.69
N LYS A 128 -1.30 4.25 -28.85
CA LYS A 128 -1.92 3.32 -29.81
C LYS A 128 -3.21 2.71 -29.23
N ASN A 129 -4.13 3.54 -28.80
CA ASN A 129 -5.46 3.15 -28.32
C ASN A 129 -6.52 3.89 -29.16
N ALA A 130 -7.80 3.57 -28.98
CA ALA A 130 -8.89 4.18 -29.73
C ALA A 130 -8.93 5.72 -29.62
N ASP A 131 -8.49 6.25 -28.47
CA ASP A 131 -8.49 7.70 -28.20
C ASP A 131 -7.18 8.40 -28.64
N GLU A 132 -6.23 7.67 -29.19
CA GLU A 132 -4.88 8.12 -29.58
C GLU A 132 -4.17 8.97 -28.50
N SER A 133 -4.54 8.78 -27.24
CA SER A 133 -4.10 9.60 -26.11
C SER A 133 -3.63 8.76 -24.94
N ARG A 134 -2.72 9.36 -24.14
CA ARG A 134 -2.36 8.82 -22.83
C ARG A 134 -3.48 9.10 -21.84
N ASP A 135 -3.39 8.45 -20.68
CA ASP A 135 -4.31 8.73 -19.58
C ASP A 135 -4.17 10.19 -19.11
N PRO A 136 -5.24 11.01 -19.18
CA PRO A 136 -5.18 12.44 -18.84
C PRO A 136 -4.96 12.70 -17.34
N GLU A 137 -5.27 11.73 -16.47
CA GLU A 137 -5.06 11.84 -15.03
C GLU A 137 -3.63 11.45 -14.60
N MET A 138 -2.82 10.90 -15.52
CA MET A 138 -1.43 10.51 -15.29
C MET A 138 -0.47 11.54 -15.89
N HIS A 139 0.58 11.88 -15.15
CA HIS A 139 1.53 12.90 -15.58
C HIS A 139 2.99 12.43 -15.56
N GLN A 140 3.86 13.24 -16.16
CA GLN A 140 5.29 12.99 -16.18
C GLN A 140 5.96 13.57 -14.95
N THR A 141 6.97 12.87 -14.45
CA THR A 141 7.86 13.36 -13.40
C THR A 141 9.29 12.91 -13.69
N LYS A 142 10.27 13.68 -13.20
CA LYS A 142 11.69 13.35 -13.35
C LYS A 142 12.27 12.92 -12.01
N LYS A 143 12.91 11.74 -11.97
CA LYS A 143 13.68 11.29 -10.80
C LYS A 143 15.13 11.02 -11.24
N GLY A 144 16.06 11.82 -10.74
CA GLY A 144 17.43 11.81 -11.25
C GLY A 144 17.46 12.26 -12.72
N ASN A 145 18.03 11.44 -13.61
CA ASN A 145 18.07 11.69 -15.05
C ASN A 145 16.99 10.95 -15.85
N GLN A 146 16.10 10.22 -15.19
CA GLN A 146 15.07 9.41 -15.84
C GLN A 146 13.69 10.06 -15.72
N TRP A 147 12.94 10.02 -16.84
CA TRP A 147 11.55 10.44 -16.91
C TRP A 147 10.61 9.27 -16.73
N TYR A 148 9.61 9.47 -15.87
CA TYR A 148 8.53 8.54 -15.58
C TYR A 148 7.20 9.15 -16.00
N PHE A 149 6.28 8.34 -16.50
CA PHE A 149 4.89 8.73 -16.75
C PHE A 149 3.98 7.81 -15.94
N GLY A 150 3.15 8.38 -15.08
CA GLY A 150 2.27 7.59 -14.22
C GLY A 150 1.72 8.36 -13.03
N ALA A 151 1.65 7.68 -11.90
CA ALA A 151 1.16 8.19 -10.63
C ALA A 151 2.17 7.98 -9.51
N LYS A 152 1.89 8.55 -8.34
CA LYS A 152 2.61 8.32 -7.09
C LYS A 152 1.69 7.70 -6.04
N PHE A 153 2.22 6.76 -5.30
CA PHE A 153 1.67 6.33 -4.03
C PHE A 153 2.42 7.03 -2.92
N HIS A 154 1.72 7.86 -2.16
CA HIS A 154 2.21 8.51 -0.96
C HIS A 154 1.73 7.69 0.24
N VAL A 155 2.60 7.44 1.19
CA VAL A 155 2.29 6.60 2.34
C VAL A 155 2.71 7.25 3.65
N GLY A 156 1.89 7.07 4.67
CA GLY A 156 2.22 7.23 6.07
C GLY A 156 2.48 5.85 6.69
N VAL A 157 3.69 5.66 7.22
CA VAL A 157 4.15 4.39 7.79
C VAL A 157 4.47 4.59 9.26
N ASP A 158 3.99 3.72 10.13
CA ASP A 158 4.32 3.74 11.54
C ASP A 158 5.83 3.52 11.77
N ALA A 159 6.47 4.47 12.43
CA ALA A 159 7.92 4.46 12.65
C ALA A 159 8.37 3.33 13.60
N GLY A 160 7.48 2.81 14.44
CA GLY A 160 7.73 1.68 15.32
C GLY A 160 7.68 0.36 14.57
N SER A 161 6.53 0.01 14.02
CA SER A 161 6.25 -1.29 13.40
C SER A 161 6.68 -1.40 11.93
N GLY A 162 6.68 -0.28 11.18
CA GLY A 162 6.87 -0.28 9.72
C GLY A 162 5.60 -0.60 8.93
N LEU A 163 4.43 -0.67 9.60
CA LEU A 163 3.14 -0.90 8.96
C LEU A 163 2.59 0.39 8.34
N VAL A 164 1.93 0.27 7.20
CA VAL A 164 1.34 1.40 6.48
C VAL A 164 -0.03 1.70 7.08
N HIS A 165 -0.22 2.92 7.58
CA HIS A 165 -1.50 3.35 8.16
C HIS A 165 -2.28 4.32 7.27
N THR A 166 -1.63 4.99 6.33
CA THR A 166 -2.28 5.94 5.42
C THR A 166 -1.74 5.79 4.00
N VAL A 167 -2.62 5.88 3.02
CA VAL A 167 -2.28 5.82 1.58
C VAL A 167 -3.00 6.93 0.85
N ARG A 168 -2.30 7.61 -0.08
CA ARG A 168 -2.86 8.56 -1.04
C ARG A 168 -2.25 8.35 -2.40
N THR A 169 -3.09 8.44 -3.43
CA THR A 169 -2.66 8.31 -4.82
C THR A 169 -2.83 9.63 -5.56
N THR A 170 -1.79 10.10 -6.23
CA THR A 170 -1.82 11.31 -7.05
C THR A 170 -1.18 11.10 -8.40
N ALA A 171 -1.38 12.04 -9.33
CA ALA A 171 -0.56 12.09 -10.54
C ALA A 171 0.93 12.29 -10.18
N ALA A 172 1.84 11.77 -11.02
CA ALA A 172 3.26 11.75 -10.70
C ALA A 172 3.92 13.15 -10.61
N ASN A 173 3.30 14.20 -11.17
CA ASN A 173 3.79 15.57 -11.10
C ASN A 173 3.48 16.29 -9.79
N VAL A 174 2.58 15.77 -8.96
CA VAL A 174 2.27 16.35 -7.65
C VAL A 174 3.50 16.23 -6.74
N HIS A 175 3.90 17.33 -6.10
CA HIS A 175 5.05 17.32 -5.20
C HIS A 175 4.71 16.63 -3.88
N ASP A 176 5.63 15.80 -3.37
CA ASP A 176 5.40 14.93 -2.22
C ASP A 176 5.01 15.71 -0.95
N SER A 177 5.57 16.91 -0.76
CA SER A 177 5.23 17.78 0.38
C SER A 177 3.78 18.28 0.38
N GLN A 178 3.13 18.38 -0.80
CA GLN A 178 1.75 18.88 -0.88
C GLN A 178 0.74 17.90 -0.27
N VAL A 179 1.04 16.62 -0.30
CA VAL A 179 0.17 15.53 0.18
C VAL A 179 0.51 15.10 1.60
N ALA A 180 1.69 15.49 2.08
CA ALA A 180 2.24 14.97 3.32
C ALA A 180 1.36 15.23 4.56
N HIS A 181 0.61 16.32 4.60
CA HIS A 181 -0.31 16.63 5.70
C HIS A 181 -1.45 15.61 5.82
N GLU A 182 -1.88 14.99 4.70
CA GLU A 182 -2.90 13.95 4.66
C GLU A 182 -2.38 12.58 5.13
N LEU A 183 -1.06 12.41 5.21
CA LEU A 183 -0.43 11.15 5.59
C LEU A 183 -0.20 11.02 7.09
N LEU A 184 -0.32 12.13 7.84
CA LEU A 184 -0.07 12.17 9.26
C LEU A 184 -1.33 11.84 10.06
N ARG A 185 -1.18 11.06 11.12
CA ARG A 185 -2.24 10.82 12.11
C ARG A 185 -2.42 12.04 13.00
N GLU A 186 -3.57 12.16 13.63
CA GLU A 186 -3.86 13.29 14.54
C GLU A 186 -3.00 13.27 15.81
N ASP A 187 -2.60 12.09 16.26
CA ASP A 187 -1.80 11.84 17.45
C ASP A 187 -0.29 11.71 17.19
N ASP A 188 0.19 11.99 15.97
CA ASP A 188 1.61 11.91 15.67
C ASP A 188 2.43 12.98 16.41
N GLU A 189 3.39 12.54 17.21
CA GLU A 189 4.35 13.42 17.90
C GLU A 189 5.66 13.56 17.11
N VAL A 190 6.01 12.58 16.28
CA VAL A 190 7.27 12.57 15.52
C VAL A 190 7.00 12.24 14.05
N VAL A 191 7.53 13.10 13.18
CA VAL A 191 7.42 12.93 11.72
C VAL A 191 8.82 12.73 11.11
N TYR A 192 8.97 11.65 10.35
CA TYR A 192 10.19 11.35 9.59
C TYR A 192 9.93 11.52 8.09
N GLY A 193 10.88 12.11 7.38
CA GLY A 193 10.80 12.27 5.93
C GLY A 193 12.18 12.42 5.30
N ASP A 194 12.23 12.31 3.99
CA ASP A 194 13.44 12.67 3.25
C ASP A 194 13.55 14.19 3.03
N ALA A 195 14.58 14.61 2.31
CA ALA A 195 14.82 16.02 2.07
C ALA A 195 13.75 16.74 1.22
N ALA A 196 12.86 16.02 0.53
CA ALA A 196 11.73 16.59 -0.19
C ALA A 196 10.65 17.15 0.78
N TYR A 197 10.66 16.70 2.02
CA TYR A 197 9.73 17.09 3.07
C TYR A 197 10.30 18.15 4.03
N CYS A 198 11.41 18.80 3.71
CA CYS A 198 12.08 19.76 4.60
C CYS A 198 11.25 21.00 4.98
N SER A 199 10.17 21.28 4.25
CA SER A 199 9.25 22.40 4.52
C SER A 199 7.96 21.99 5.23
N LEU A 200 7.83 20.73 5.67
CA LEU A 200 6.60 20.22 6.30
C LEU A 200 6.14 21.04 7.50
N GLU A 201 7.06 21.42 8.36
CA GLU A 201 6.77 22.27 9.54
C GLU A 201 6.18 23.65 9.19
N ASN A 202 6.29 24.09 7.94
CA ASN A 202 5.75 25.37 7.45
C ASN A 202 4.40 25.20 6.75
N HIS A 203 3.89 23.98 6.59
CA HIS A 203 2.61 23.73 5.97
C HIS A 203 1.47 24.24 6.86
N LYS A 204 0.54 25.02 6.27
CA LYS A 204 -0.56 25.64 7.00
C LYS A 204 -1.44 24.60 7.69
N GLU A 205 -1.74 23.52 7.00
CA GLU A 205 -2.58 22.42 7.50
C GLU A 205 -1.92 21.67 8.66
N ILE A 206 -0.60 21.59 8.69
CA ILE A 206 0.15 20.97 9.79
C ILE A 206 0.22 21.91 10.98
N ARG A 207 0.46 23.21 10.72
CA ARG A 207 0.52 24.24 11.76
C ARG A 207 -0.81 24.48 12.47
N SER A 208 -1.93 24.20 11.81
CA SER A 208 -3.27 24.32 12.40
C SER A 208 -3.67 23.15 13.30
N ARG A 209 -2.85 22.11 13.40
CA ARG A 209 -3.11 20.95 14.27
C ARG A 209 -2.95 21.31 15.74
N GLU A 210 -3.80 20.77 16.59
CA GLU A 210 -3.75 21.02 18.04
C GLU A 210 -2.41 20.58 18.66
N ASN A 211 -1.86 19.45 18.19
CA ASN A 211 -0.61 18.90 18.68
C ASN A 211 0.64 19.48 18.01
N PHE A 212 0.53 20.52 17.15
CA PHE A 212 1.68 21.05 16.40
C PHE A 212 2.84 21.47 17.31
N SER A 213 2.55 22.06 18.47
CA SER A 213 3.58 22.53 19.41
C SER A 213 4.44 21.39 20.00
N THR A 214 3.92 20.17 20.04
CA THR A 214 4.62 18.97 20.55
C THR A 214 5.23 18.13 19.43
N MET A 215 4.88 18.41 18.16
CA MET A 215 5.39 17.66 17.01
C MET A 215 6.89 17.91 16.79
N THR A 216 7.61 16.84 16.58
CA THR A 216 9.04 16.87 16.25
C THR A 216 9.27 16.41 14.81
N PHE A 217 9.85 17.28 13.96
CA PHE A 217 10.14 16.96 12.56
C PHE A 217 11.58 16.45 12.41
N ARG A 218 11.74 15.16 12.14
CA ARG A 218 13.02 14.48 11.92
C ARG A 218 13.29 14.25 10.43
N VAL A 219 13.20 15.33 9.66
CA VAL A 219 13.43 15.31 8.22
C VAL A 219 14.92 15.38 7.91
N ASN A 220 15.38 14.63 6.89
CA ASN A 220 16.77 14.69 6.45
C ASN A 220 17.07 16.03 5.77
N LYS A 221 18.28 16.57 5.98
CA LYS A 221 18.72 17.82 5.35
C LYS A 221 19.01 17.65 3.86
N GLN A 222 18.76 18.70 3.06
CA GLN A 222 19.03 18.71 1.63
C GLN A 222 20.50 18.57 1.26
N LYS A 223 20.80 18.05 0.06
CA LYS A 223 22.15 17.75 -0.47
C LYS A 223 23.20 18.89 -0.45
N PRO A 224 22.90 20.20 -0.53
CA PRO A 224 23.95 21.23 -0.41
C PRO A 224 24.76 21.13 0.88
N TYR A 225 24.11 20.64 1.94
CA TYR A 225 24.79 20.37 3.21
C TYR A 225 25.78 19.18 3.13
N ARG A 226 25.66 18.34 2.12
CA ARG A 226 26.61 17.21 1.87
C ARG A 226 27.84 17.63 1.05
N LYS A 227 27.80 18.77 0.33
CA LYS A 227 28.94 19.26 -0.50
C LYS A 227 29.98 20.02 0.29
N HIS A 228 29.64 20.62 1.42
CA HIS A 228 30.67 21.09 2.33
C HIS A 228 31.37 19.88 2.91
N LYS A 229 32.66 19.72 2.58
CA LYS A 229 33.55 18.81 3.33
C LYS A 229 33.36 19.20 4.79
N TRP A 230 32.77 18.29 5.53
CA TRP A 230 32.64 18.46 6.96
C TRP A 230 34.06 18.55 7.48
N GLU A 231 34.46 19.70 7.98
CA GLU A 231 35.73 19.78 8.73
C GLU A 231 35.69 18.76 9.86
N GLU A 232 36.74 17.97 10.00
CA GLU A 232 36.75 16.89 10.96
C GLU A 232 36.75 17.44 12.38
N GLY A 233 35.60 17.43 13.03
CA GLY A 233 35.37 17.87 14.41
C GLY A 233 34.27 17.04 15.09
N GLU A 234 34.21 17.08 16.43
CA GLU A 234 33.21 16.34 17.21
C GLU A 234 31.77 16.70 16.84
N GLY A 235 31.48 17.98 16.61
CA GLY A 235 30.15 18.45 16.18
C GLY A 235 29.73 17.86 14.85
N THR A 236 30.66 17.64 13.93
CA THR A 236 30.39 17.03 12.63
C THR A 236 30.10 15.54 12.75
N ARG A 237 30.82 14.82 13.64
CA ARG A 237 30.52 13.40 13.92
C ARG A 237 29.13 13.23 14.50
N TRP A 238 28.74 14.10 15.43
CA TRP A 238 27.42 14.08 16.04
C TRP A 238 26.31 14.33 15.00
N LEU A 239 26.46 15.36 14.15
CA LEU A 239 25.50 15.65 13.08
C LEU A 239 25.35 14.47 12.08
N ARG A 240 26.46 13.86 11.68
CA ARG A 240 26.43 12.64 10.83
C ARG A 240 25.68 11.50 11.51
N HIS A 241 25.93 11.31 12.80
CA HIS A 241 25.24 10.28 13.57
C HIS A 241 23.71 10.54 13.62
N MET A 242 23.29 11.78 13.86
CA MET A 242 21.87 12.17 13.87
C MET A 242 21.20 11.93 12.51
N GLU A 243 21.84 12.34 11.41
CA GLU A 243 21.32 12.08 10.06
C GLU A 243 21.26 10.58 9.73
N TYR A 244 22.23 9.80 10.21
CA TYR A 244 22.21 8.34 10.08
C TYR A 244 21.04 7.72 10.86
N GLN A 245 20.78 8.14 12.09
CA GLN A 245 19.64 7.65 12.89
C GLN A 245 18.29 7.97 12.21
N LYS A 246 18.11 9.19 11.69
CA LYS A 246 16.91 9.54 10.90
C LYS A 246 16.75 8.61 9.69
N SER A 247 17.81 8.42 8.92
CA SER A 247 17.79 7.54 7.74
C SER A 247 17.48 6.09 8.11
N ARG A 248 17.98 5.61 9.24
CA ARG A 248 17.74 4.24 9.72
C ARG A 248 16.26 4.00 10.03
N VAL A 249 15.58 4.97 10.65
CA VAL A 249 14.12 4.87 10.88
C VAL A 249 13.38 4.94 9.55
N ARG A 250 13.72 5.90 8.68
CA ARG A 250 13.07 6.11 7.38
C ARG A 250 13.16 4.90 6.46
N CYS A 251 14.25 4.13 6.49
CA CYS A 251 14.41 2.93 5.66
C CYS A 251 13.28 1.89 5.83
N LYS A 252 12.49 1.94 6.89
CA LYS A 252 11.35 1.03 7.07
C LYS A 252 10.31 1.18 5.97
N VAL A 253 10.08 2.39 5.45
CA VAL A 253 9.13 2.61 4.35
C VAL A 253 9.57 1.95 3.04
N GLU A 254 10.88 1.88 2.81
CA GLU A 254 11.44 1.26 1.60
C GLU A 254 11.08 -0.23 1.53
N TYR A 255 10.89 -0.87 2.69
CA TYR A 255 10.50 -2.27 2.74
C TYR A 255 9.04 -2.49 2.26
N ALA A 256 8.11 -1.58 2.61
CA ALA A 256 6.76 -1.62 2.09
C ALA A 256 6.75 -1.46 0.55
N PHE A 257 7.55 -0.54 0.02
CA PHE A 257 7.69 -0.35 -1.42
C PHE A 257 8.34 -1.54 -2.12
N HIS A 258 9.32 -2.18 -1.47
CA HIS A 258 9.92 -3.41 -1.97
C HIS A 258 8.89 -4.54 -2.10
N ILE A 259 8.03 -4.73 -1.09
CA ILE A 259 6.98 -5.75 -1.15
C ILE A 259 6.07 -5.52 -2.36
N ILE A 260 5.59 -4.30 -2.57
CA ILE A 260 4.72 -3.98 -3.71
C ILE A 260 5.43 -4.25 -5.03
N LYS A 261 6.67 -3.75 -5.20
CA LYS A 261 7.35 -3.75 -6.50
C LYS A 261 8.04 -5.07 -6.82
N ASP A 262 8.55 -5.77 -5.81
CA ASP A 262 9.40 -6.95 -6.01
C ASP A 262 8.72 -8.25 -5.58
N VAL A 263 7.92 -8.25 -4.52
CA VAL A 263 7.18 -9.44 -4.09
C VAL A 263 5.87 -9.56 -4.86
N PHE A 264 5.05 -8.49 -4.88
CA PHE A 264 3.76 -8.47 -5.61
C PHE A 264 3.91 -8.08 -7.08
N LYS A 265 5.12 -7.75 -7.56
CA LYS A 265 5.46 -7.42 -8.96
C LYS A 265 4.77 -6.17 -9.51
N PHE A 266 4.06 -5.39 -8.69
CA PHE A 266 3.31 -4.22 -9.13
C PHE A 266 4.23 -3.00 -9.32
N ARG A 267 4.92 -2.93 -10.45
CA ARG A 267 5.79 -1.80 -10.84
C ARG A 267 5.12 -0.85 -11.82
N LYS A 268 4.10 -1.33 -12.55
CA LYS A 268 3.40 -0.61 -13.59
C LYS A 268 1.91 -0.88 -13.50
N THR A 269 1.10 0.18 -13.52
CA THR A 269 -0.35 0.03 -13.56
C THR A 269 -0.86 -0.36 -14.95
N ARG A 270 -1.93 -1.15 -14.99
CA ARG A 270 -2.76 -1.41 -16.18
C ARG A 270 -4.06 -0.61 -16.15
N TYR A 271 -4.38 -0.01 -15.00
CA TYR A 271 -5.62 0.76 -14.82
C TYR A 271 -5.48 2.16 -15.40
N ARG A 272 -6.57 2.67 -15.99
CA ARG A 272 -6.74 4.07 -16.38
C ARG A 272 -7.54 4.80 -15.29
N GLY A 273 -7.12 6.03 -14.98
CA GLY A 273 -7.72 6.88 -13.96
C GLY A 273 -7.17 6.68 -12.55
N VAL A 274 -7.03 7.78 -11.82
CA VAL A 274 -6.47 7.80 -10.45
C VAL A 274 -7.39 7.06 -9.47
N LYS A 275 -8.71 7.14 -9.62
CA LYS A 275 -9.67 6.46 -8.73
C LYS A 275 -9.47 4.95 -8.68
N LYS A 276 -9.29 4.30 -9.84
CA LYS A 276 -9.05 2.84 -9.90
C LYS A 276 -7.68 2.46 -9.33
N LEU A 277 -6.70 3.32 -9.57
CA LEU A 277 -5.36 3.11 -9.07
C LEU A 277 -5.28 3.32 -7.56
N ASP A 278 -6.04 4.26 -7.01
CA ASP A 278 -6.15 4.47 -5.56
C ASP A 278 -6.80 3.27 -4.85
N ALA A 279 -7.89 2.73 -5.41
CA ALA A 279 -8.47 1.48 -4.92
C ALA A 279 -7.43 0.33 -4.93
N LYS A 280 -6.66 0.20 -6.04
CA LYS A 280 -5.59 -0.80 -6.12
C LYS A 280 -4.48 -0.55 -5.09
N ALA A 281 -4.11 0.70 -4.83
CA ALA A 281 -3.12 1.06 -3.82
C ALA A 281 -3.58 0.62 -2.42
N ASN A 282 -4.82 0.89 -2.04
CA ASN A 282 -5.39 0.48 -0.76
C ASN A 282 -5.38 -1.05 -0.60
N MET A 283 -5.77 -1.81 -1.65
CA MET A 283 -5.69 -3.27 -1.65
C MET A 283 -4.25 -3.79 -1.50
N LEU A 284 -3.30 -3.17 -2.19
CA LEU A 284 -1.88 -3.54 -2.11
C LEU A 284 -1.31 -3.29 -0.71
N PHE A 285 -1.53 -2.11 -0.13
CA PHE A 285 -0.97 -1.76 1.17
C PHE A 285 -1.64 -2.50 2.33
N ALA A 286 -2.93 -2.81 2.25
CA ALA A 286 -3.57 -3.77 3.16
C ALA A 286 -2.87 -5.13 3.11
N SER A 287 -2.61 -5.64 1.89
CA SER A 287 -1.89 -6.90 1.69
C SER A 287 -0.44 -6.85 2.16
N VAL A 288 0.24 -5.69 2.02
CA VAL A 288 1.59 -5.47 2.58
C VAL A 288 1.57 -5.61 4.10
N ASN A 289 0.62 -4.99 4.79
CA ASN A 289 0.49 -5.08 6.24
C ASN A 289 0.28 -6.53 6.71
N LEU A 290 -0.66 -7.24 6.10
CA LEU A 290 -0.89 -8.66 6.39
C LEU A 290 0.36 -9.52 6.13
N TYR A 291 1.07 -9.26 5.03
CA TYR A 291 2.31 -9.98 4.69
C TYR A 291 3.42 -9.74 5.72
N LEU A 292 3.58 -8.50 6.18
CA LEU A 292 4.60 -8.13 7.17
C LEU A 292 4.35 -8.82 8.50
N ILE A 293 3.10 -8.90 8.96
CA ILE A 293 2.75 -9.57 10.21
C ILE A 293 2.96 -11.06 10.10
N GLN A 294 2.48 -11.69 9.04
CA GLN A 294 2.68 -13.12 8.83
C GLN A 294 4.17 -13.48 8.81
N ARG A 295 4.99 -12.65 8.14
CA ARG A 295 6.44 -12.86 8.10
C ARG A 295 7.09 -12.66 9.46
N GLY A 296 6.68 -11.66 10.22
CA GLY A 296 7.16 -11.40 11.58
C GLY A 296 6.85 -12.57 12.52
N ALA A 297 5.63 -13.09 12.50
CA ALA A 297 5.23 -14.27 13.25
C ALA A 297 6.07 -15.50 12.88
N TYR A 298 6.23 -15.77 11.59
CA TYR A 298 7.06 -16.89 11.08
C TYR A 298 8.53 -16.79 11.52
N LEU A 299 9.12 -15.58 11.51
CA LEU A 299 10.51 -15.39 11.96
C LEU A 299 10.64 -15.55 13.47
N ALA A 300 9.63 -15.11 14.24
CA ALA A 300 9.59 -15.29 15.68
C ALA A 300 9.47 -16.78 16.07
N GLU A 301 8.67 -17.56 15.37
CA GLU A 301 8.58 -19.02 15.55
C GLU A 301 9.90 -19.74 15.22
N LYS A 302 10.59 -19.33 14.16
CA LYS A 302 11.91 -19.89 13.83
C LYS A 302 12.99 -19.57 14.86
N SER A 303 12.96 -18.37 15.44
CA SER A 303 13.91 -17.95 16.46
C SER A 303 13.64 -18.59 17.83
N ASN A 304 12.43 -19.12 18.07
CA ASN A 304 12.04 -19.76 19.33
C ASN A 304 11.31 -21.09 19.08
N PRO A 305 12.03 -22.20 18.80
CA PRO A 305 11.45 -23.51 18.46
C PRO A 305 10.53 -24.09 19.53
N SER A 306 10.62 -23.64 20.78
CA SER A 306 9.80 -24.12 21.90
C SER A 306 8.34 -23.59 21.89
N ARG A 307 8.02 -22.66 20.99
CA ARG A 307 6.66 -22.10 20.81
C ARG A 307 5.88 -22.71 19.63
N ARG A 308 6.28 -23.87 19.12
CA ARG A 308 5.48 -24.57 18.10
C ARG A 308 4.16 -25.00 18.73
N VAL A 309 3.07 -24.34 18.35
CA VAL A 309 1.71 -24.83 18.59
C VAL A 309 1.57 -26.13 17.78
N PRO A 310 1.14 -27.23 18.37
CA PRO A 310 0.84 -28.46 17.60
C PRO A 310 -0.25 -28.17 16.58
N ALA A 311 -0.12 -28.76 15.40
CA ALA A 311 -1.05 -28.63 14.28
C ALA A 311 -2.42 -29.25 14.59
#